data_522069998dc03ce5c857345c5d42ea7f
#
_entry.id   522069998dc03ce5c857345c5d42ea7f
#
_cell.length_a   1.000
_cell.length_b   1.000
_cell.length_c   1.000
_cell.angle_alpha   90.00
_cell.angle_beta   90.00
_cell.angle_gamma   90.00
#
_symmetry.space_group_name_H-M   'P 1'
#
loop_
_entity.id
_entity.type
_entity.pdbx_description
1 polymer ?
#
loop_
_entity_poly.entity_id
_entity_poly.type
_entity_poly.pdbx_seq_one_letter_code
_entity_poly.pdbx_strand_id
1 'polypeptide(L)'
;MKNVIQKVVAGGNPNVMACERGVSFGYNTLVTDMRALPEMRSIGCPVVFDATHSVQQPGGKGSSSGGQREMVPVLAAGASAIGVAAVFMEVHQDPDT
;
A
#
# COMPACT_ATOMS: atom_id res chain seq x y z
N MET A 1 -12.30 3.59 2.69
CA MET A 1 -11.25 4.58 3.05
C MET A 1 -11.82 5.93 3.46
N LYS A 2 -12.84 6.42 2.78
CA LYS A 2 -13.45 7.72 3.12
C LYS A 2 -13.87 7.80 4.60
N ASN A 3 -14.52 6.76 5.11
CA ASN A 3 -14.97 6.75 6.51
C ASN A 3 -13.81 6.74 7.50
N VAL A 4 -12.71 6.07 7.14
CA VAL A 4 -11.51 6.02 7.98
C VAL A 4 -10.89 7.42 8.08
N ILE A 5 -10.77 8.11 6.94
CA ILE A 5 -10.22 9.45 6.88
C ILE A 5 -11.09 10.42 7.69
N GLN A 6 -12.40 10.32 7.57
CA GLN A 6 -13.32 11.17 8.32
C GLN A 6 -13.17 10.96 9.83
N LYS A 7 -12.94 9.73 10.27
CA LYS A 7 -12.70 9.45 11.69
C LYS A 7 -11.44 10.12 12.21
N VAL A 8 -10.38 10.09 11.44
CA VAL A 8 -9.11 10.73 11.83
C VAL A 8 -9.28 12.24 11.90
N VAL A 9 -9.92 12.85 10.91
CA VAL A 9 -10.17 14.29 10.87
C VAL A 9 -11.08 14.69 12.04
N ALA A 10 -12.12 13.93 12.29
CA ALA A 10 -13.04 14.19 13.40
C ALA A 10 -12.35 14.08 14.77
N GLY A 11 -11.27 13.28 14.85
CA GLY A 11 -10.46 13.17 16.07
C GLY A 11 -9.54 14.36 16.31
N GLY A 12 -9.52 15.36 15.42
CA GLY A 12 -8.80 16.60 15.61
C GLY A 12 -7.56 16.79 14.75
N ASN A 13 -7.25 15.86 13.84
CA ASN A 13 -6.08 15.98 12.97
C ASN A 13 -6.48 15.99 11.49
N PRO A 14 -6.50 17.18 10.84
CA PRO A 14 -6.80 17.27 9.41
C PRO A 14 -5.64 16.84 8.51
N ASN A 15 -4.43 16.70 9.05
CA ASN A 15 -3.25 16.29 8.30
C ASN A 15 -3.19 14.78 8.22
N VAL A 16 -3.87 14.20 7.23
CA VAL A 16 -4.00 12.75 7.08
C VAL A 16 -3.64 12.34 5.65
N MET A 17 -3.00 11.18 5.53
CA MET A 17 -2.71 10.54 4.25
C MET A 17 -3.38 9.17 4.21
N ALA A 18 -3.80 8.75 3.01
CA ALA A 18 -4.32 7.42 2.79
C ALA A 18 -3.23 6.53 2.21
N CYS A 19 -3.03 5.35 2.79
CA CYS A 19 -2.00 4.43 2.33
C CYS A 19 -2.65 3.17 1.75
N GLU A 20 -2.30 2.81 0.51
CA GLU A 20 -2.81 1.64 -0.20
C GLU A 20 -1.76 0.54 -0.21
N ARG A 21 -2.13 -0.65 0.22
CA ARG A 21 -1.24 -1.82 0.17
C ARG A 21 -1.86 -3.02 -0.54
N GLY A 22 -3.04 -2.87 -1.12
CA GLY A 22 -3.74 -3.95 -1.79
C GLY A 22 -4.82 -4.58 -0.94
N VAL A 23 -5.53 -5.51 -1.54
CA VAL A 23 -6.61 -6.26 -0.89
C VAL A 23 -6.38 -7.75 -1.09
N SER A 24 -6.94 -8.56 -0.21
CA SER A 24 -6.83 -10.01 -0.31
C SER A 24 -7.56 -10.52 -1.54
N PHE A 25 -6.92 -11.43 -2.27
CA PHE A 25 -7.49 -12.07 -3.43
C PHE A 25 -7.09 -13.55 -3.41
N GLY A 26 -8.07 -14.43 -3.20
CA GLY A 26 -7.79 -15.85 -3.05
C GLY A 26 -7.02 -16.14 -1.77
N TYR A 27 -6.13 -17.12 -1.83
CA TYR A 27 -5.34 -17.54 -0.69
C TYR A 27 -3.94 -16.94 -0.75
N ASN A 28 -3.50 -16.32 0.36
CA ASN A 28 -2.14 -15.87 0.57
C ASN A 28 -1.65 -14.86 -0.48
N THR A 29 -2.56 -14.09 -1.08
CA THR A 29 -2.21 -13.13 -2.12
C THR A 29 -2.88 -11.79 -1.87
N LEU A 30 -2.12 -10.71 -2.07
CA LEU A 30 -2.64 -9.36 -2.13
C LEU A 30 -2.58 -8.87 -3.58
N VAL A 31 -3.62 -8.18 -4.00
CA VAL A 31 -3.69 -7.58 -5.34
C VAL A 31 -3.96 -6.09 -5.18
N THR A 32 -3.24 -5.29 -5.93
CA THR A 32 -3.45 -3.84 -5.96
C THR A 32 -4.30 -3.48 -7.17
N ASP A 33 -5.46 -2.88 -6.90
CA ASP A 33 -6.25 -2.27 -7.96
C ASP A 33 -5.72 -0.85 -8.15
N MET A 34 -5.01 -0.62 -9.24
CA MET A 34 -4.41 0.68 -9.51
C MET A 34 -5.43 1.81 -9.63
N ARG A 35 -6.69 1.48 -9.93
CA ARG A 35 -7.78 2.47 -9.97
C ARG A 35 -8.10 3.02 -8.59
N ALA A 36 -7.77 2.28 -7.53
CA ALA A 36 -7.99 2.74 -6.17
C ALA A 36 -7.18 4.00 -5.86
N LEU A 37 -6.03 4.18 -6.48
CA LEU A 37 -5.17 5.32 -6.21
C LEU A 37 -5.81 6.66 -6.60
N PRO A 38 -6.31 6.85 -7.84
CA PRO A 38 -7.04 8.08 -8.15
C PRO A 38 -8.36 8.20 -7.41
N GLU A 39 -9.04 7.08 -7.10
CA GLU A 39 -10.26 7.13 -6.31
C GLU A 39 -10.00 7.66 -4.90
N MET A 40 -8.94 7.18 -4.25
CA MET A 40 -8.55 7.66 -2.93
C MET A 40 -8.15 9.14 -2.97
N ARG A 41 -7.45 9.55 -4.01
CA ARG A 41 -7.06 10.95 -4.18
C ARG A 41 -8.28 11.87 -4.30
N SER A 42 -9.36 11.40 -4.92
CA SER A 42 -10.59 12.19 -5.06
C SER A 42 -11.28 12.47 -3.73
N ILE A 43 -10.93 11.74 -2.66
CA ILE A 43 -11.45 11.99 -1.31
C ILE A 43 -10.88 13.28 -0.74
N GLY A 44 -9.73 13.74 -1.25
CA GLY A 44 -9.16 15.02 -0.90
C GLY A 44 -7.92 14.97 -0.01
N CYS A 45 -7.33 13.79 0.20
CA CYS A 45 -6.09 13.66 0.96
C CYS A 45 -4.98 13.09 0.09
N PRO A 46 -3.69 13.34 0.45
CA PRO A 46 -2.58 12.71 -0.25
C PRO A 46 -2.64 11.20 -0.14
N VAL A 47 -2.23 10.50 -1.20
CA VAL A 47 -2.22 9.04 -1.26
C VAL A 47 -0.78 8.55 -1.24
N VAL A 48 -0.51 7.59 -0.37
CA VAL A 48 0.78 6.89 -0.25
C VAL A 48 0.57 5.46 -0.75
N PHE A 49 1.48 4.96 -1.55
CA PHE A 49 1.47 3.57 -1.98
C PHE A 49 2.52 2.78 -1.21
N ASP A 50 2.10 1.70 -0.55
CA ASP A 50 2.99 0.82 0.19
C ASP A 50 3.51 -0.26 -0.75
N ALA A 51 4.72 -0.05 -1.27
CA ALA A 51 5.31 -0.96 -2.26
C ALA A 51 5.85 -2.24 -1.61
N THR A 52 6.10 -2.23 -0.31
CA THR A 52 6.59 -3.42 0.39
C THR A 52 5.47 -4.39 0.69
N HIS A 53 4.43 -3.92 1.37
CA HIS A 53 3.37 -4.81 1.83
C HIS A 53 2.40 -5.21 0.72
N SER A 54 2.31 -4.43 -0.36
CA SER A 54 1.45 -4.78 -1.49
C SER A 54 1.91 -6.03 -2.24
N VAL A 55 3.17 -6.43 -2.09
CA VAL A 55 3.71 -7.65 -2.71
C VAL A 55 3.83 -8.81 -1.72
N GLN A 56 3.37 -8.64 -0.50
CA GLN A 56 3.36 -9.73 0.49
C GLN A 56 2.38 -10.82 0.10
N GLN A 57 2.71 -12.03 0.55
CA GLN A 57 1.83 -13.19 0.46
C GLN A 57 1.52 -13.64 1.89
N PRO A 58 0.53 -13.02 2.56
CA PRO A 58 0.25 -13.32 3.97
C PRO A 58 -0.04 -14.79 4.17
N GLY A 59 0.68 -15.43 5.10
CA GLY A 59 0.52 -16.84 5.39
C GLY A 59 1.14 -17.79 4.37
N GLY A 60 1.78 -17.26 3.32
CA GLY A 60 2.37 -18.08 2.26
C GLY A 60 3.55 -18.94 2.72
N LYS A 61 4.17 -18.57 3.84
CA LYS A 61 5.29 -19.31 4.43
C LYS A 61 4.97 -19.79 5.85
N GLY A 62 3.72 -20.08 6.13
CA GLY A 62 3.31 -20.57 7.45
C GLY A 62 3.35 -19.48 8.50
N SER A 63 4.34 -19.54 9.40
CA SER A 63 4.44 -18.60 10.53
C SER A 63 4.94 -17.21 10.17
N SER A 64 5.42 -17.01 8.94
CA SER A 64 5.89 -15.69 8.49
C SER A 64 5.20 -15.29 7.19
N SER A 65 5.09 -13.99 6.94
CA SER A 65 4.58 -13.49 5.68
C SER A 65 5.63 -13.72 4.58
N GLY A 66 5.18 -14.28 3.45
CA GLY A 66 5.98 -14.33 2.24
C GLY A 66 5.84 -13.05 1.45
N GLY A 67 6.54 -12.96 0.32
CA GLY A 67 6.43 -11.79 -0.55
C GLY A 67 7.12 -12.01 -1.88
N GLN A 68 6.77 -11.17 -2.84
CA GLN A 68 7.38 -11.13 -4.17
C GLN A 68 8.22 -9.87 -4.27
N ARG A 69 9.34 -9.86 -3.55
CA ARG A 69 10.22 -8.70 -3.42
C ARG A 69 10.64 -8.12 -4.77
N GLU A 70 10.79 -8.96 -5.77
CA GLU A 70 11.15 -8.56 -7.13
C GLU A 70 10.09 -7.70 -7.79
N MET A 71 8.86 -7.71 -7.29
CA MET A 71 7.77 -6.89 -7.81
C MET A 71 7.70 -5.49 -7.21
N VAL A 72 8.47 -5.21 -6.16
CA VAL A 72 8.47 -3.90 -5.51
C VAL A 72 8.76 -2.76 -6.51
N PRO A 73 9.84 -2.81 -7.30
CA PRO A 73 10.10 -1.74 -8.26
C PRO A 73 9.03 -1.65 -9.34
N VAL A 74 8.42 -2.76 -9.73
CA VAL A 74 7.36 -2.75 -10.75
C VAL A 74 6.15 -1.98 -10.26
N LEU A 75 5.66 -2.32 -9.07
CA LEU A 75 4.48 -1.66 -8.52
C LEU A 75 4.78 -0.22 -8.11
N ALA A 76 5.96 0.06 -7.59
CA ALA A 76 6.36 1.42 -7.25
C ALA A 76 6.39 2.31 -8.50
N ALA A 77 6.90 1.79 -9.62
CA ALA A 77 6.92 2.53 -10.89
C ALA A 77 5.49 2.80 -11.37
N GLY A 78 4.60 1.81 -11.30
CA GLY A 78 3.20 1.97 -11.67
C GLY A 78 2.49 3.03 -10.83
N ALA A 79 2.66 2.99 -9.53
CA ALA A 79 2.07 3.97 -8.63
C ALA A 79 2.62 5.38 -8.89
N SER A 80 3.92 5.50 -9.16
CA SER A 80 4.54 6.78 -9.47
C SER A 80 4.01 7.37 -10.77
N ALA A 81 3.75 6.52 -11.77
CA ALA A 81 3.17 6.96 -13.05
C ALA A 81 1.75 7.51 -12.86
N ILE A 82 0.98 6.95 -11.92
CA ILE A 82 -0.35 7.44 -11.61
C ILE A 82 -0.28 8.78 -10.87
N GLY A 83 0.78 9.01 -10.13
CA GLY A 83 1.00 10.27 -9.43
C GLY A 83 0.63 10.26 -7.96
N VAL A 84 1.01 9.18 -7.24
CA VAL A 84 0.87 9.16 -5.77
C VAL A 84 1.77 10.23 -5.13
N ALA A 85 1.39 10.66 -3.93
CA ALA A 85 2.15 11.69 -3.21
C ALA A 85 3.45 11.13 -2.64
N ALA A 86 3.47 9.85 -2.26
CA ALA A 86 4.66 9.19 -1.70
C ALA A 86 4.59 7.68 -1.89
N VAL A 87 5.74 7.04 -1.75
CA VAL A 87 5.86 5.59 -1.76
C VAL A 87 6.49 5.17 -0.44
N PHE A 88 5.85 4.22 0.23
CA PHE A 88 6.38 3.62 1.45
C PHE A 88 7.14 2.34 1.08
N MET A 89 8.35 2.20 1.58
CA MET A 89 9.15 0.99 1.39
C MET A 89 9.91 0.67 2.68
N GLU A 90 9.87 -0.58 3.08
CA GLU A 90 10.75 -1.08 4.12
C GLU A 90 12.06 -1.55 3.49
N VAL A 91 13.16 -1.18 4.10
CA VAL A 91 14.48 -1.53 3.59
C VAL A 91 15.30 -2.19 4.68
N HIS A 92 16.20 -3.09 4.28
CA HIS A 92 17.10 -3.77 5.17
C HIS A 92 18.43 -3.94 4.46
N GLN A 93 19.54 -3.72 5.18
CA GLN A 93 20.86 -3.81 4.56
C GLN A 93 21.22 -5.24 4.12
N ASP A 94 20.54 -6.24 4.69
CA ASP A 94 20.71 -7.64 4.30
C ASP A 94 19.34 -8.32 4.34
N PRO A 95 18.52 -8.16 3.26
CA PRO A 95 17.13 -8.65 3.26
C PRO A 95 17.01 -10.17 3.22
N ASP A 96 18.09 -10.90 2.95
CA ASP A 96 18.07 -12.36 2.90
C ASP A 96 18.40 -13.00 4.27
N THR A 97 18.67 -12.22 5.25
CA THR A 97 18.85 -12.66 6.64
C THR A 97 17.75 -12.08 7.53
#